data_d598b76637fb46a10618c6274aff25a8
#
_entry.id   d598b76637fb46a10618c6274aff25a8
#
_cell.length_a   1.000
_cell.length_b   1.000
_cell.length_c   1.000
_cell.angle_alpha   90.00
_cell.angle_beta   90.00
_cell.angle_gamma   90.00
#
_symmetry.space_group_name_H-M   'P 1'
#
loop_
_entity.id
_entity.type
_entity.pdbx_description
1 polymer ?
#
loop_
_entity_poly.entity_id
_entity_poly.type
_entity_poly.pdbx_seq_one_letter_code
_entity_poly.pdbx_strand_id
1 'polypeptide(L)'
;MDTPHTTPDDDVPASKSQRKRDMLELQQLGEQLAGLSPARLDALDLPASLRGALGEYNRIRAHEGRRRQAQYIGRLMRGVDPAPLREALLDASGDSRAAVARLHRLEDLRSQLLADDAALTALLVAHPGVDAQPLRAQLRAARAEHAAGKPPKHYRALFQTLKQLLENEDDGSS
;
A
#
# COMPACT_ATOMS: atom_id res chain seq x y z
N MET A 1 -35.62 30.91 -44.41
CA MET A 1 -34.43 30.94 -43.53
C MET A 1 -34.77 30.12 -42.28
N ASP A 2 -34.41 28.81 -42.37
CA ASP A 2 -34.65 27.89 -41.29
C ASP A 2 -33.53 28.01 -40.25
N THR A 3 -33.91 28.36 -39.05
CA THR A 3 -32.99 28.28 -37.88
C THR A 3 -33.03 26.85 -37.37
N PRO A 4 -31.87 26.16 -37.21
CA PRO A 4 -31.85 24.87 -36.56
C PRO A 4 -32.09 25.06 -35.05
N HIS A 5 -33.17 24.48 -34.57
CA HIS A 5 -33.54 24.36 -33.19
C HIS A 5 -32.57 23.34 -32.53
N THR A 6 -31.57 23.86 -31.82
CA THR A 6 -30.72 23.04 -30.96
C THR A 6 -31.56 22.65 -29.73
N THR A 7 -32.02 21.43 -29.71
CA THR A 7 -32.62 20.82 -28.49
C THR A 7 -31.53 20.72 -27.43
N PRO A 8 -31.79 21.18 -26.19
CA PRO A 8 -30.93 20.91 -25.08
C PRO A 8 -30.91 19.39 -24.83
N ASP A 9 -29.70 18.89 -24.57
CA ASP A 9 -29.41 17.52 -24.20
C ASP A 9 -30.37 17.10 -23.07
N ASP A 10 -31.31 16.21 -23.39
CA ASP A 10 -32.27 15.68 -22.43
C ASP A 10 -31.49 14.91 -21.35
N ASP A 11 -31.46 15.49 -20.16
CA ASP A 11 -30.99 14.85 -18.92
C ASP A 11 -31.89 13.63 -18.64
N VAL A 12 -31.62 12.53 -19.33
CA VAL A 12 -32.36 11.27 -19.16
C VAL A 12 -32.12 10.78 -17.75
N PRO A 13 -33.13 10.76 -16.88
CA PRO A 13 -32.95 10.37 -15.48
C PRO A 13 -32.41 8.95 -15.42
N ALA A 14 -31.24 8.78 -14.73
CA ALA A 14 -30.56 7.50 -14.60
C ALA A 14 -31.53 6.38 -14.20
N SER A 15 -31.47 5.25 -14.90
CA SER A 15 -32.35 4.10 -14.66
C SER A 15 -32.18 3.58 -13.22
N LYS A 16 -33.20 2.87 -12.69
CA LYS A 16 -33.12 2.25 -11.36
C LYS A 16 -31.89 1.35 -11.24
N SER A 17 -31.52 0.63 -12.31
CA SER A 17 -30.33 -0.22 -12.36
C SER A 17 -29.02 0.57 -12.33
N GLN A 18 -28.98 1.74 -13.00
CA GLN A 18 -27.85 2.63 -12.97
C GLN A 18 -27.64 3.21 -11.57
N ARG A 19 -28.69 3.74 -10.95
CA ARG A 19 -28.61 4.26 -9.57
C ARG A 19 -28.15 3.21 -8.56
N LYS A 20 -28.53 1.93 -8.76
CA LYS A 20 -28.09 0.84 -7.89
C LYS A 20 -26.58 0.55 -8.09
N ARG A 21 -26.09 0.59 -9.33
CA ARG A 21 -24.66 0.44 -9.62
C ARG A 21 -23.83 1.57 -9.00
N ASP A 22 -24.23 2.82 -9.25
CA ASP A 22 -23.57 4.01 -8.71
C ASP A 22 -23.49 3.97 -7.18
N MET A 23 -24.56 3.51 -6.53
CA MET A 23 -24.61 3.32 -5.08
C MET A 23 -23.62 2.27 -4.59
N LEU A 24 -23.50 1.17 -5.31
CA LEU A 24 -22.56 0.09 -4.95
C LEU A 24 -21.12 0.54 -5.16
N GLU A 25 -20.82 1.27 -6.23
CA GLU A 25 -19.50 1.82 -6.48
C GLU A 25 -19.06 2.80 -5.39
N LEU A 26 -19.96 3.71 -4.97
CA LEU A 26 -19.65 4.64 -3.87
C LEU A 26 -19.46 3.91 -2.54
N GLN A 27 -20.24 2.86 -2.27
CA GLN A 27 -20.04 2.02 -1.09
C GLN A 27 -18.67 1.32 -1.12
N GLN A 28 -18.31 0.70 -2.24
CA GLN A 28 -17.01 0.03 -2.42
C GLN A 28 -15.84 1.03 -2.28
N LEU A 29 -15.97 2.22 -2.86
CA LEU A 29 -14.97 3.28 -2.70
C LEU A 29 -14.80 3.65 -1.23
N GLY A 30 -15.89 3.82 -0.48
CA GLY A 30 -15.84 4.08 0.95
C GLY A 30 -15.20 2.95 1.77
N GLU A 31 -15.48 1.70 1.44
CA GLU A 31 -14.85 0.54 2.09
C GLU A 31 -13.34 0.49 1.82
N GLN A 32 -12.89 0.86 0.61
CA GLN A 32 -11.47 0.97 0.27
C GLN A 32 -10.78 2.10 1.05
N LEU A 33 -11.45 3.26 1.21
CA LEU A 33 -10.94 4.37 2.03
C LEU A 33 -10.73 3.96 3.48
N ALA A 34 -11.60 3.12 4.04
CA ALA A 34 -11.43 2.61 5.39
C ALA A 34 -10.13 1.77 5.58
N GLY A 35 -9.57 1.26 4.49
CA GLY A 35 -8.27 0.56 4.47
C GLY A 35 -7.05 1.46 4.47
N LEU A 36 -7.21 2.77 4.27
CA LEU A 36 -6.09 3.73 4.30
C LEU A 36 -5.56 3.94 5.71
N SER A 37 -4.30 4.31 5.83
CA SER A 37 -3.72 4.70 7.11
C SER A 37 -4.38 5.98 7.63
N PRO A 38 -4.42 6.19 8.96
CA PRO A 38 -4.98 7.41 9.56
C PRO A 38 -4.38 8.69 8.96
N ALA A 39 -3.05 8.74 8.77
CA ALA A 39 -2.36 9.88 8.21
C ALA A 39 -2.83 10.22 6.79
N ARG A 40 -3.11 9.21 5.96
CA ARG A 40 -3.66 9.40 4.61
C ARG A 40 -5.11 9.88 4.64
N LEU A 41 -5.92 9.33 5.55
CA LEU A 41 -7.30 9.79 5.75
C LEU A 41 -7.35 11.24 6.26
N ASP A 42 -6.38 11.64 7.11
CA ASP A 42 -6.29 13.01 7.63
C ASP A 42 -5.86 14.02 6.56
N ALA A 43 -5.10 13.60 5.57
CA ALA A 43 -4.72 14.42 4.43
C ALA A 43 -5.86 14.66 3.44
N LEU A 44 -6.95 13.87 3.51
CA LEU A 44 -8.14 14.05 2.67
C LEU A 44 -9.11 15.02 3.34
N ASP A 45 -9.68 15.93 2.55
CA ASP A 45 -10.75 16.82 3.01
C ASP A 45 -12.09 16.07 3.08
N LEU A 46 -12.21 15.25 4.13
CA LEU A 46 -13.42 14.45 4.36
C LEU A 46 -14.34 15.12 5.37
N PRO A 47 -15.67 15.14 5.11
CA PRO A 47 -16.64 15.54 6.12
C PRO A 47 -16.49 14.74 7.41
N ALA A 48 -16.66 15.40 8.56
CA ALA A 48 -16.49 14.76 9.87
C ALA A 48 -17.37 13.51 10.06
N SER A 49 -18.58 13.52 9.49
CA SER A 49 -19.51 12.39 9.51
C SER A 49 -18.95 11.18 8.75
N LEU A 50 -18.32 11.39 7.58
CA LEU A 50 -17.74 10.32 6.78
C LEU A 50 -16.48 9.78 7.47
N ARG A 51 -15.60 10.66 7.96
CA ARG A 51 -14.40 10.27 8.73
C ARG A 51 -14.77 9.41 9.95
N GLY A 52 -15.77 9.83 10.71
CA GLY A 52 -16.28 9.07 11.85
C GLY A 52 -16.84 7.70 11.44
N ALA A 53 -17.59 7.64 10.34
CA ALA A 53 -18.17 6.40 9.84
C ALA A 53 -17.11 5.41 9.35
N LEU A 54 -16.01 5.87 8.74
CA LEU A 54 -14.87 5.05 8.34
C LEU A 54 -14.13 4.47 9.56
N GLY A 55 -13.92 5.29 10.60
CA GLY A 55 -13.33 4.83 11.85
C GLY A 55 -14.17 3.77 12.55
N GLU A 56 -15.50 3.94 12.57
CA GLU A 56 -16.41 2.96 13.14
C GLU A 56 -16.44 1.65 12.34
N TYR A 57 -16.41 1.71 11.01
CA TYR A 57 -16.36 0.53 10.16
C TYR A 57 -15.17 -0.39 10.51
N ASN A 58 -14.01 0.17 10.82
CA ASN A 58 -12.82 -0.58 11.20
C ASN A 58 -12.93 -1.25 12.59
N ARG A 59 -13.77 -0.71 13.48
CA ARG A 59 -14.01 -1.27 14.82
C ARG A 59 -15.01 -2.43 14.82
N ILE A 60 -15.94 -2.43 13.87
CA ILE A 60 -17.00 -3.43 13.81
C ILE A 60 -16.43 -4.77 13.34
N ARG A 61 -16.59 -5.81 14.15
CA ARG A 61 -16.16 -7.19 13.84
C ARG A 61 -17.28 -8.05 13.26
N ALA A 62 -18.53 -7.79 13.65
CA ALA A 62 -19.69 -8.55 13.19
C ALA A 62 -19.98 -8.27 11.71
N HIS A 63 -20.11 -9.30 10.90
CA HIS A 63 -20.33 -9.21 9.44
C HIS A 63 -21.57 -8.36 9.11
N GLU A 64 -22.69 -8.60 9.78
CA GLU A 64 -23.91 -7.86 9.52
C GLU A 64 -23.80 -6.37 9.94
N GLY A 65 -23.08 -6.09 11.03
CA GLY A 65 -22.77 -4.72 11.45
C GLY A 65 -21.93 -3.99 10.41
N ARG A 66 -20.87 -4.65 9.89
CA ARG A 66 -20.03 -4.09 8.82
C ARG A 66 -20.82 -3.81 7.56
N ARG A 67 -21.70 -4.72 7.15
CA ARG A 67 -22.57 -4.52 5.99
C ARG A 67 -23.45 -3.29 6.13
N ARG A 68 -24.10 -3.09 7.30
CA ARG A 68 -24.91 -1.90 7.58
C ARG A 68 -24.08 -0.63 7.60
N GLN A 69 -22.90 -0.66 8.20
CA GLN A 69 -21.99 0.48 8.23
C GLN A 69 -21.48 0.84 6.82
N ALA A 70 -21.15 -0.14 5.98
CA ALA A 70 -20.78 0.08 4.59
C ALA A 70 -21.90 0.77 3.79
N GLN A 71 -23.14 0.37 3.99
CA GLN A 71 -24.30 1.03 3.38
C GLN A 71 -24.46 2.48 3.88
N TYR A 72 -24.18 2.74 5.14
CA TYR A 72 -24.18 4.09 5.70
C TYR A 72 -23.08 4.96 5.09
N ILE A 73 -21.87 4.43 4.99
CA ILE A 73 -20.74 5.08 4.29
C ILE A 73 -21.12 5.40 2.83
N GLY A 74 -21.70 4.45 2.09
CA GLY A 74 -22.17 4.67 0.73
C GLY A 74 -23.19 5.81 0.60
N ARG A 75 -24.03 6.01 1.60
CA ARG A 75 -24.95 7.16 1.62
C ARG A 75 -24.23 8.49 1.84
N LEU A 76 -23.24 8.52 2.74
CA LEU A 76 -22.44 9.72 3.02
C LEU A 76 -21.56 10.10 1.82
N MET A 77 -21.06 9.11 1.09
CA MET A 77 -20.23 9.30 -0.12
C MET A 77 -20.95 10.05 -1.25
N ARG A 78 -22.28 10.08 -1.27
CA ARG A 78 -23.03 10.85 -2.29
C ARG A 78 -22.81 12.36 -2.23
N GLY A 79 -22.41 12.88 -1.07
CA GLY A 79 -22.14 14.30 -0.86
C GLY A 79 -20.67 14.69 -1.03
N VAL A 80 -19.83 13.75 -1.50
CA VAL A 80 -18.39 13.96 -1.60
C VAL A 80 -17.94 13.72 -3.05
N ASP A 81 -17.04 14.56 -3.56
CA ASP A 81 -16.41 14.31 -4.86
C ASP A 81 -15.55 13.03 -4.79
N PRO A 82 -15.84 12.01 -5.60
CA PRO A 82 -15.09 10.76 -5.59
C PRO A 82 -13.72 10.85 -6.29
N ALA A 83 -13.46 11.88 -7.11
CA ALA A 83 -12.24 11.96 -7.91
C ALA A 83 -10.96 12.03 -7.07
N PRO A 84 -10.81 12.97 -6.11
CA PRO A 84 -9.62 13.02 -5.27
C PRO A 84 -9.47 11.78 -4.37
N LEU A 85 -10.57 11.13 -4.02
CA LEU A 85 -10.55 9.91 -3.21
C LEU A 85 -10.01 8.70 -3.99
N ARG A 86 -10.39 8.58 -5.25
CA ARG A 86 -9.85 7.55 -6.15
C ARG A 86 -8.35 7.75 -6.40
N GLU A 87 -7.91 8.99 -6.59
CA GLU A 87 -6.50 9.32 -6.75
C GLU A 87 -5.68 8.91 -5.51
N ALA A 88 -6.12 9.28 -4.31
CA ALA A 88 -5.46 8.88 -3.07
C ALA A 88 -5.38 7.35 -2.88
N LEU A 89 -6.38 6.61 -3.33
CA LEU A 89 -6.34 5.13 -3.30
C LEU A 89 -5.35 4.56 -4.31
N LEU A 90 -5.23 5.16 -5.50
CA LEU A 90 -4.24 4.77 -6.51
C LEU A 90 -2.82 4.99 -6.00
N ASP A 91 -2.56 6.14 -5.39
CA ASP A 91 -1.27 6.45 -4.77
C ASP A 91 -0.93 5.47 -3.65
N ALA A 92 -1.88 5.22 -2.74
CA ALA A 92 -1.70 4.24 -1.67
C ALA A 92 -1.41 2.82 -2.21
N SER A 93 -2.06 2.43 -3.30
CA SER A 93 -1.82 1.15 -3.98
C SER A 93 -0.44 1.12 -4.64
N GLY A 94 0.01 2.24 -5.21
CA GLY A 94 1.36 2.40 -5.76
C GLY A 94 2.44 2.20 -4.70
N ASP A 95 2.30 2.88 -3.57
CA ASP A 95 3.23 2.75 -2.44
C ASP A 95 3.26 1.34 -1.86
N SER A 96 2.11 0.70 -1.74
CA SER A 96 2.03 -0.69 -1.26
C SER A 96 2.77 -1.65 -2.19
N ARG A 97 2.60 -1.51 -3.51
CA ARG A 97 3.32 -2.33 -4.52
C ARG A 97 4.82 -2.07 -4.48
N ALA A 98 5.24 -0.82 -4.34
CA ALA A 98 6.65 -0.47 -4.21
C ALA A 98 7.27 -1.05 -2.93
N ALA A 99 6.53 -1.03 -1.81
CA ALA A 99 6.97 -1.63 -0.54
C ALA A 99 7.12 -3.16 -0.66
N VAL A 100 6.16 -3.84 -1.30
CA VAL A 100 6.25 -5.29 -1.57
C VAL A 100 7.43 -5.60 -2.49
N ALA A 101 7.65 -4.82 -3.54
CA ALA A 101 8.78 -5.00 -4.45
C ALA A 101 10.13 -4.78 -3.75
N ARG A 102 10.21 -3.81 -2.81
CA ARG A 102 11.41 -3.63 -1.97
C ARG A 102 11.66 -4.83 -1.07
N LEU A 103 10.61 -5.36 -0.43
CA LEU A 103 10.71 -6.55 0.41
C LEU A 103 11.24 -7.75 -0.38
N HIS A 104 10.68 -8.03 -1.55
CA HIS A 104 11.15 -9.14 -2.41
C HIS A 104 12.61 -8.95 -2.81
N ARG A 105 13.03 -7.75 -3.21
CA ARG A 105 14.43 -7.47 -3.53
C ARG A 105 15.38 -7.74 -2.35
N LEU A 106 14.98 -7.40 -1.12
CA LEU A 106 15.74 -7.70 0.09
C LEU A 106 15.85 -9.19 0.35
N GLU A 107 14.76 -9.93 0.17
CA GLU A 107 14.73 -11.38 0.36
C GLU A 107 15.61 -12.10 -0.70
N ASP A 108 15.53 -11.68 -1.94
CA ASP A 108 16.35 -12.20 -3.04
C ASP A 108 17.83 -11.92 -2.80
N LEU A 109 18.19 -10.67 -2.44
CA LEU A 109 19.56 -10.29 -2.13
C LEU A 109 20.11 -11.11 -0.96
N ARG A 110 19.36 -11.27 0.11
CA ARG A 110 19.75 -12.13 1.25
C ARG A 110 19.98 -13.56 0.81
N SER A 111 19.12 -14.11 -0.03
CA SER A 111 19.23 -15.48 -0.53
C SER A 111 20.47 -15.66 -1.40
N GLN A 112 20.75 -14.70 -2.28
CA GLN A 112 21.95 -14.70 -3.13
C GLN A 112 23.24 -14.62 -2.28
N LEU A 113 23.29 -13.72 -1.30
CA LEU A 113 24.42 -13.57 -0.39
C LEU A 113 24.69 -14.83 0.45
N LEU A 114 23.64 -15.56 0.81
CA LEU A 114 23.79 -16.83 1.54
C LEU A 114 24.27 -17.97 0.63
N ALA A 115 23.91 -17.93 -0.64
CA ALA A 115 24.26 -18.96 -1.62
C ALA A 115 25.66 -18.79 -2.21
N ASP A 116 26.10 -17.54 -2.47
CA ASP A 116 27.33 -17.27 -3.22
C ASP A 116 28.12 -16.08 -2.67
N ASP A 117 29.43 -16.25 -2.54
CA ASP A 117 30.38 -15.18 -2.13
C ASP A 117 30.58 -14.12 -3.22
N ALA A 118 30.32 -14.45 -4.50
CA ALA A 118 30.34 -13.48 -5.59
C ALA A 118 29.27 -12.41 -5.42
N ALA A 119 28.11 -12.76 -4.88
CA ALA A 119 27.05 -11.81 -4.57
C ALA A 119 27.50 -10.77 -3.52
N LEU A 120 28.29 -11.17 -2.53
CA LEU A 120 28.88 -10.25 -1.56
C LEU A 120 29.89 -9.30 -2.22
N THR A 121 30.70 -9.81 -3.11
CA THR A 121 31.67 -8.97 -3.85
C THR A 121 30.94 -7.93 -4.70
N ALA A 122 29.89 -8.34 -5.43
CA ALA A 122 29.06 -7.43 -6.21
C ALA A 122 28.38 -6.35 -5.33
N LEU A 123 27.86 -6.74 -4.18
CA LEU A 123 27.25 -5.81 -3.21
C LEU A 123 28.27 -4.76 -2.74
N LEU A 124 29.48 -5.17 -2.36
CA LEU A 124 30.52 -4.26 -1.87
C LEU A 124 31.06 -3.32 -2.95
N VAL A 125 31.04 -3.74 -4.20
CA VAL A 125 31.38 -2.87 -5.35
C VAL A 125 30.29 -1.83 -5.57
N ALA A 126 29.03 -2.22 -5.48
CA ALA A 126 27.89 -1.30 -5.61
C ALA A 126 27.80 -0.31 -4.44
N HIS A 127 28.22 -0.72 -3.23
CA HIS A 127 28.10 0.06 -1.99
C HIS A 127 29.49 0.21 -1.29
N PRO A 128 30.37 1.06 -1.82
CA PRO A 128 31.76 1.17 -1.32
C PRO A 128 31.87 1.72 0.11
N GLY A 129 30.80 2.32 0.65
CA GLY A 129 30.74 2.80 2.04
C GLY A 129 30.43 1.71 3.06
N VAL A 130 30.11 0.49 2.64
CA VAL A 130 29.76 -0.61 3.54
C VAL A 130 31.00 -1.29 4.11
N ASP A 131 31.03 -1.43 5.45
CA ASP A 131 32.07 -2.23 6.09
C ASP A 131 31.87 -3.72 5.78
N ALA A 132 32.80 -4.27 5.03
CA ALA A 132 32.77 -5.67 4.60
C ALA A 132 32.94 -6.66 5.75
N GLN A 133 33.65 -6.29 6.82
CA GLN A 133 34.00 -7.21 7.91
C GLN A 133 32.81 -7.68 8.73
N PRO A 134 31.95 -6.77 9.26
CA PRO A 134 30.73 -7.16 9.97
C PRO A 134 29.79 -7.97 9.09
N LEU A 135 29.62 -7.58 7.84
CA LEU A 135 28.73 -8.28 6.91
C LEU A 135 29.20 -9.70 6.61
N ARG A 136 30.51 -9.90 6.39
CA ARG A 136 31.10 -11.25 6.23
C ARG A 136 30.91 -12.10 7.47
N ALA A 137 31.06 -11.52 8.68
CA ALA A 137 30.86 -12.23 9.93
C ALA A 137 29.39 -12.68 10.08
N GLN A 138 28.43 -11.80 9.77
CA GLN A 138 27.01 -12.13 9.80
C GLN A 138 26.64 -13.23 8.81
N LEU A 139 27.17 -13.17 7.59
CA LEU A 139 26.93 -14.20 6.56
C LEU A 139 27.44 -15.57 7.01
N ARG A 140 28.68 -15.64 7.54
CA ARG A 140 29.21 -16.91 8.05
C ARG A 140 28.35 -17.46 9.19
N ALA A 141 27.92 -16.60 10.11
CA ALA A 141 27.07 -17.01 11.22
C ALA A 141 25.69 -17.49 10.77
N ALA A 142 25.05 -16.80 9.81
CA ALA A 142 23.78 -17.20 9.24
C ALA A 142 23.86 -18.55 8.49
N ARG A 143 24.92 -18.76 7.70
CA ARG A 143 25.18 -20.04 7.02
C ARG A 143 25.39 -21.18 8.03
N ALA A 144 26.15 -20.93 9.10
CA ALA A 144 26.40 -21.92 10.16
C ALA A 144 25.10 -22.25 10.94
N GLU A 145 24.24 -21.27 11.21
CA GLU A 145 22.92 -21.50 11.81
C GLU A 145 22.06 -22.41 10.93
N HIS A 146 22.00 -22.11 9.64
CA HIS A 146 21.22 -22.89 8.67
C HIS A 146 21.73 -24.35 8.60
N ALA A 147 23.03 -24.53 8.46
CA ALA A 147 23.63 -25.86 8.40
C ALA A 147 23.42 -26.68 9.70
N ALA A 148 23.36 -26.03 10.85
CA ALA A 148 23.17 -26.66 12.15
C ALA A 148 21.68 -26.82 12.56
N GLY A 149 20.72 -26.39 11.73
CA GLY A 149 19.29 -26.41 12.05
C GLY A 149 18.93 -25.56 13.27
N LYS A 150 19.74 -24.53 13.59
CA LYS A 150 19.52 -23.64 14.74
C LYS A 150 18.48 -22.56 14.44
N PRO A 151 17.85 -21.94 15.48
CA PRO A 151 16.95 -20.83 15.29
C PRO A 151 17.59 -19.69 14.46
N PRO A 152 16.90 -19.08 13.49
CA PRO A 152 17.47 -18.18 12.49
C PRO A 152 17.73 -16.77 13.03
N LYS A 153 18.59 -16.62 14.05
CA LYS A 153 18.92 -15.34 14.69
C LYS A 153 19.78 -14.46 13.76
N HIS A 154 20.90 -14.99 13.25
CA HIS A 154 21.78 -14.25 12.36
C HIS A 154 21.17 -14.05 10.96
N TYR A 155 20.35 -14.99 10.50
CA TYR A 155 19.55 -14.85 9.29
C TYR A 155 18.58 -13.64 9.34
N ARG A 156 17.93 -13.42 10.49
CA ARG A 156 17.08 -12.25 10.71
C ARG A 156 17.90 -10.96 10.86
N ALA A 157 19.04 -11.02 11.58
CA ALA A 157 19.93 -9.87 11.75
C ALA A 157 20.49 -9.41 10.39
N LEU A 158 20.88 -10.33 9.51
CA LEU A 158 21.31 -10.04 8.16
C LEU A 158 20.26 -9.28 7.36
N PHE A 159 18.99 -9.69 7.45
CA PHE A 159 17.89 -8.98 6.79
C PHE A 159 17.77 -7.52 7.25
N GLN A 160 17.90 -7.26 8.55
CA GLN A 160 17.85 -5.89 9.08
C GLN A 160 19.04 -5.05 8.62
N THR A 161 20.24 -5.63 8.56
CA THR A 161 21.42 -4.95 8.04
C THR A 161 21.26 -4.56 6.58
N LEU A 162 20.77 -5.48 5.73
CA LEU A 162 20.50 -5.21 4.32
C LEU A 162 19.41 -4.17 4.11
N LYS A 163 18.36 -4.22 4.94
CA LYS A 163 17.28 -3.23 4.91
C LYS A 163 17.81 -1.83 5.19
N GLN A 164 18.58 -1.65 6.26
CA GLN A 164 19.21 -0.36 6.61
C GLN A 164 20.15 0.15 5.52
N LEU A 165 20.89 -0.75 4.88
CA LEU A 165 21.80 -0.40 3.80
C LEU A 165 21.04 0.18 2.60
N LEU A 166 19.96 -0.45 2.16
CA LEU A 166 19.17 0.01 1.01
C LEU A 166 18.31 1.25 1.35
N GLU A 167 17.86 1.40 2.58
CA GLU A 167 17.11 2.60 3.02
C GLU A 167 17.99 3.85 3.04
N ASN A 168 19.24 3.73 3.47
CA ASN A 168 20.20 4.85 3.47
C ASN A 168 20.56 5.34 2.05
N GLU A 169 20.38 4.52 1.02
CA GLU A 169 20.60 4.91 -0.37
C GLU A 169 19.44 5.70 -0.96
N ASP A 170 18.23 5.29 -0.66
CA ASP A 170 17.03 6.00 -1.11
C ASP A 170 17.00 7.44 -0.55
N ASP A 171 17.48 7.64 0.69
CA ASP A 171 17.57 8.97 1.33
C ASP A 171 18.74 9.83 0.81
N GLY A 172 19.81 9.22 0.32
CA GLY A 172 20.99 9.94 -0.20
C GLY A 172 20.88 10.38 -1.66
N SER A 173 19.82 10.01 -2.37
CA SER A 173 19.61 10.28 -3.80
C SER A 173 18.62 11.42 -4.09
N SER A 174 18.22 12.22 -3.08
CA SER A 174 17.30 13.36 -3.23
C SER A 174 18.03 14.69 -3.27
#